data_a59f54011fc2c27b47b665cbc63e6ef1
#
_entry.id   a59f54011fc2c27b47b665cbc63e6ef1
#
_cell.length_a   1.000
_cell.length_b   1.000
_cell.length_c   1.000
_cell.angle_alpha   90.00
_cell.angle_beta   90.00
_cell.angle_gamma   90.00
#
_symmetry.space_group_name_H-M   'P 1'
#
loop_
_entity.id
_entity.type
_entity.pdbx_description
1 polymer ?
#
loop_
_entity_poly.entity_id
_entity_poly.type
_entity_poly.pdbx_seq_one_letter_code
_entity_poly.pdbx_strand_id
1 'polypeptide(L)'
;MDLFLVVLGGRIKGCHVELHDVRWVVGDSIEDTIPELKRQWFGTRRGLHIDSYRRIRAVDGYQVSISRNNAAPTEQAMKLWFVNLGAYSPAEMAEQHRFGVVAARSSQAAKARAKKQWLDGMEQIHKDDLHPLDPNTGIDDLLPIDGNGAWQVVLTPDNASSSSPDTPDWYGYWVI
;
A
#
# COMPACT_ATOMS: atom_id res chain seq x y z
N MET A 1 1.16 9.17 -16.28
CA MET A 1 0.24 8.58 -15.28
C MET A 1 1.08 7.78 -14.29
N ASP A 2 0.99 8.09 -13.02
CA ASP A 2 1.82 7.53 -11.95
C ASP A 2 0.96 6.77 -10.95
N LEU A 3 1.58 5.81 -10.24
CA LEU A 3 0.99 5.13 -9.09
C LEU A 3 1.32 5.93 -7.82
N PHE A 4 0.29 6.20 -7.02
CA PHE A 4 0.42 6.82 -5.71
C PHE A 4 -0.02 5.85 -4.62
N LEU A 5 0.78 5.75 -3.58
CA LEU A 5 0.40 5.16 -2.30
C LEU A 5 0.01 6.32 -1.37
N VAL A 6 -1.21 6.29 -0.83
CA VAL A 6 -1.81 7.40 -0.09
C VAL A 6 -2.30 6.92 1.26
N VAL A 7 -1.94 7.62 2.31
CA VAL A 7 -2.50 7.43 3.65
C VAL A 7 -3.66 8.40 3.80
N LEU A 8 -4.84 7.86 4.06
CA LEU A 8 -6.06 8.62 4.34
C LEU A 8 -6.36 8.58 5.84
N GLY A 9 -6.75 9.72 6.38
CA GLY A 9 -7.29 9.85 7.72
C GLY A 9 -8.75 10.28 7.70
N GLY A 10 -9.52 9.83 8.68
CA GLY A 10 -10.92 10.22 8.80
C GLY A 10 -11.67 9.42 9.86
N ARG A 11 -13.00 9.57 9.89
CA ARG A 11 -13.83 8.97 10.93
C ARG A 11 -14.95 8.11 10.36
N ILE A 12 -15.33 7.11 11.15
CA ILE A 12 -16.55 6.34 10.96
C ILE A 12 -17.51 6.62 12.14
N LYS A 13 -18.81 6.46 11.95
CA LYS A 13 -19.78 6.66 13.01
C LYS A 13 -19.49 5.76 14.22
N GLY A 14 -19.34 6.36 15.39
CA GLY A 14 -19.10 5.64 16.64
C GLY A 14 -17.62 5.42 16.99
N CYS A 15 -16.68 5.78 16.15
CA CYS A 15 -15.25 5.71 16.52
C CYS A 15 -14.89 6.80 17.53
N HIS A 16 -14.03 6.45 18.50
CA HIS A 16 -13.45 7.40 19.44
C HIS A 16 -12.16 8.01 18.91
N VAL A 17 -11.41 7.23 18.14
CA VAL A 17 -10.13 7.62 17.54
C VAL A 17 -10.31 7.70 16.02
N GLU A 18 -9.59 8.59 15.40
CA GLU A 18 -9.50 8.68 13.95
C GLU A 18 -8.93 7.39 13.36
N LEU A 19 -9.47 6.99 12.21
CA LEU A 19 -9.03 5.81 11.49
C LEU A 19 -8.11 6.25 10.34
N HIS A 20 -7.08 5.46 10.12
CA HIS A 20 -6.19 5.62 8.98
C HIS A 20 -6.26 4.39 8.09
N ASP A 21 -6.15 4.61 6.80
CA ASP A 21 -6.15 3.54 5.83
C ASP A 21 -5.23 3.88 4.65
N VAL A 22 -4.74 2.87 3.96
CA VAL A 22 -3.81 3.03 2.85
C VAL A 22 -4.52 2.68 1.55
N ARG A 23 -4.38 3.57 0.55
CA ARG A 23 -4.94 3.37 -0.78
C ARG A 23 -3.85 3.54 -1.83
N TRP A 24 -3.99 2.79 -2.92
CA TRP A 24 -3.22 3.02 -4.13
C TRP A 24 -4.13 3.45 -5.25
N VAL A 25 -3.73 4.52 -5.90
CA VAL A 25 -4.49 5.18 -6.96
C VAL A 25 -3.56 5.63 -8.08
N VAL A 26 -4.12 5.85 -9.24
CA VAL A 26 -3.40 6.22 -10.44
C VAL A 26 -3.91 7.55 -10.98
N GLY A 27 -2.99 8.47 -11.29
CA GLY A 27 -3.28 9.78 -11.84
C GLY A 27 -2.05 10.43 -12.46
N ASP A 28 -2.22 11.56 -13.14
CA ASP A 28 -1.09 12.35 -13.62
C ASP A 28 -0.55 13.27 -12.51
N SER A 29 -1.42 13.62 -11.56
CA SER A 29 -1.10 14.31 -10.31
C SER A 29 -1.85 13.65 -9.14
N ILE A 30 -1.50 14.01 -7.90
CA ILE A 30 -2.22 13.53 -6.71
C ILE A 30 -3.64 14.12 -6.66
N GLU A 31 -3.83 15.34 -7.11
CA GLU A 31 -5.12 16.03 -7.20
C GLU A 31 -6.10 15.27 -8.09
N ASP A 32 -5.63 14.71 -9.20
CA ASP A 32 -6.43 13.89 -10.13
C ASP A 32 -6.96 12.63 -9.48
N THR A 33 -6.33 12.15 -8.42
CA THR A 33 -6.72 10.93 -7.70
C THR A 33 -7.78 11.17 -6.63
N ILE A 34 -8.02 12.41 -6.22
CA ILE A 34 -8.94 12.76 -5.12
C ILE A 34 -10.37 12.21 -5.33
N PRO A 35 -10.99 12.26 -6.51
CA PRO A 35 -12.31 11.68 -6.71
C PRO A 35 -12.35 10.18 -6.42
N GLU A 36 -11.29 9.45 -6.81
CA GLU A 36 -11.17 8.02 -6.58
C GLU A 36 -10.90 7.71 -5.10
N LEU A 37 -10.03 8.47 -4.42
CA LEU A 37 -9.80 8.35 -2.98
C LEU A 37 -11.10 8.54 -2.19
N LYS A 38 -11.89 9.56 -2.52
CA LYS A 38 -13.22 9.79 -1.93
C LYS A 38 -14.20 8.64 -2.18
N ARG A 39 -14.11 7.98 -3.33
CA ARG A 39 -14.95 6.83 -3.68
C ARG A 39 -14.56 5.60 -2.87
N GLN A 40 -13.26 5.38 -2.67
CA GLN A 40 -12.73 4.23 -1.95
C GLN A 40 -12.85 4.36 -0.42
N TRP A 41 -13.01 5.58 0.10
CA TRP A 41 -13.15 5.78 1.54
C TRP A 41 -14.45 5.17 2.09
N PHE A 42 -14.32 4.37 3.13
CA PHE A 42 -15.44 3.64 3.74
C PHE A 42 -16.10 4.38 4.93
N GLY A 43 -15.49 5.46 5.41
CA GLY A 43 -15.97 6.25 6.54
C GLY A 43 -16.84 7.45 6.13
N THR A 44 -16.98 8.40 7.03
CA THR A 44 -17.66 9.67 6.75
C THR A 44 -16.81 10.54 5.85
N ARG A 45 -17.41 11.22 4.87
CA ARG A 45 -16.67 12.14 4.00
C ARG A 45 -16.29 13.45 4.69
N ARG A 46 -17.01 13.83 5.72
CA ARG A 46 -16.70 15.03 6.49
C ARG A 46 -15.41 14.82 7.27
N GLY A 47 -14.41 15.65 6.99
CA GLY A 47 -13.10 15.58 7.62
C GLY A 47 -12.19 14.49 7.05
N LEU A 48 -12.56 13.87 5.91
CA LEU A 48 -11.64 13.02 5.17
C LEU A 48 -10.46 13.86 4.67
N HIS A 49 -9.25 13.37 4.90
CA HIS A 49 -8.03 14.06 4.52
C HIS A 49 -6.94 13.07 4.08
N ILE A 50 -5.95 13.60 3.40
CA ILE A 50 -4.69 12.93 3.12
C ILE A 50 -3.71 13.30 4.21
N ASP A 51 -3.08 12.29 4.84
CA ASP A 51 -1.98 12.46 5.80
C ASP A 51 -0.63 12.49 5.10
N SER A 52 -0.48 11.61 4.12
CA SER A 52 0.72 11.56 3.31
C SER A 52 0.47 10.84 2.00
N TYR A 53 1.35 11.06 1.03
CA TYR A 53 1.40 10.23 -0.16
C TYR A 53 2.83 10.05 -0.65
N ARG A 54 3.03 8.98 -1.39
CA ARG A 54 4.27 8.68 -2.10
C ARG A 54 3.96 8.25 -3.53
N ARG A 55 4.66 8.82 -4.49
CA ARG A 55 4.65 8.38 -5.88
C ARG A 55 5.60 7.20 -6.05
N ILE A 56 5.09 6.08 -6.48
CA ILE A 56 5.84 4.83 -6.62
C ILE A 56 6.47 4.77 -8.01
N ARG A 57 7.74 5.14 -8.11
CA ARG A 57 8.51 5.13 -9.37
C ARG A 57 9.42 3.94 -9.52
N ALA A 58 9.96 3.44 -8.42
CA ALA A 58 10.86 2.30 -8.41
C ALA A 58 10.69 1.50 -7.12
N VAL A 59 10.76 0.17 -7.21
CA VAL A 59 10.67 -0.76 -6.08
C VAL A 59 11.59 -1.95 -6.34
N ASP A 60 12.47 -2.24 -5.41
CA ASP A 60 13.33 -3.46 -5.40
C ASP A 60 14.12 -3.69 -6.70
N GLY A 61 14.65 -2.63 -7.31
CA GLY A 61 15.42 -2.71 -8.57
C GLY A 61 14.54 -2.82 -9.82
N TYR A 62 13.28 -2.43 -9.74
CA TYR A 62 12.35 -2.33 -10.87
C TYR A 62 11.82 -0.92 -10.98
N GLN A 63 11.76 -0.39 -12.21
CA GLN A 63 10.95 0.77 -12.52
C GLN A 63 9.47 0.37 -12.53
N VAL A 64 8.63 1.23 -11.98
CA VAL A 64 7.18 1.06 -11.93
C VAL A 64 6.54 1.97 -12.95
N SER A 65 5.75 1.39 -13.84
CA SER A 65 4.94 2.13 -14.80
C SER A 65 3.53 1.56 -14.86
N ILE A 66 2.59 2.38 -15.34
CA ILE A 66 1.18 2.01 -15.44
C ILE A 66 0.80 1.83 -16.90
N SER A 67 0.18 0.71 -17.21
CA SER A 67 -0.38 0.40 -18.53
C SER A 67 -1.89 0.26 -18.44
N ARG A 68 -2.59 0.76 -19.46
CA ARG A 68 -4.03 0.50 -19.68
C ARG A 68 -4.30 -0.71 -20.57
N ASN A 69 -3.25 -1.32 -21.12
CA ASN A 69 -3.39 -2.54 -21.92
C ASN A 69 -3.59 -3.74 -21.00
N ASN A 70 -4.73 -4.40 -21.14
CA ASN A 70 -5.11 -5.61 -20.41
C ASN A 70 -4.42 -6.89 -20.94
N ALA A 71 -3.15 -6.81 -21.36
CA ALA A 71 -2.39 -8.03 -21.61
C ALA A 71 -2.23 -8.76 -20.28
N ALA A 72 -2.84 -9.94 -20.17
CA ALA A 72 -2.75 -10.72 -18.94
C ALA A 72 -1.28 -10.95 -18.57
N PRO A 73 -0.83 -10.55 -17.36
CA PRO A 73 0.53 -10.84 -16.94
C PRO A 73 0.72 -12.35 -16.93
N THR A 74 1.87 -12.82 -17.37
CA THR A 74 2.22 -14.24 -17.25
C THR A 74 2.23 -14.63 -15.78
N GLU A 75 1.81 -15.82 -15.43
CA GLU A 75 1.76 -16.33 -14.05
C GLU A 75 3.10 -16.17 -13.30
N GLN A 76 4.21 -16.18 -14.02
CA GLN A 76 5.57 -16.04 -13.50
C GLN A 76 6.11 -14.60 -13.48
N ALA A 77 5.32 -13.62 -13.92
CA ALA A 77 5.75 -12.23 -13.94
C ALA A 77 6.00 -11.68 -12.53
N MET A 78 6.96 -10.77 -12.41
CA MET A 78 7.15 -9.97 -11.21
C MET A 78 5.91 -9.09 -11.01
N LYS A 79 5.38 -9.06 -9.79
CA LYS A 79 4.20 -8.27 -9.40
C LYS A 79 4.57 -7.31 -8.29
N LEU A 80 3.84 -6.20 -8.21
CA LEU A 80 3.93 -5.28 -7.10
C LEU A 80 2.90 -5.68 -6.04
N TRP A 81 3.34 -5.73 -4.79
CA TRP A 81 2.52 -6.12 -3.65
C TRP A 81 2.50 -5.00 -2.62
N PHE A 82 1.32 -4.68 -2.12
CA PHE A 82 1.19 -3.96 -0.86
C PHE A 82 1.31 -4.97 0.28
N VAL A 83 2.09 -4.62 1.29
CA VAL A 83 2.27 -5.43 2.49
C VAL A 83 2.09 -4.55 3.72
N ASN A 84 1.27 -4.98 4.64
CA ASN A 84 1.14 -4.41 5.98
C ASN A 84 1.61 -5.45 7.00
N LEU A 85 2.50 -5.05 7.89
CA LEU A 85 3.01 -5.90 8.97
C LEU A 85 2.64 -5.27 10.30
N GLY A 86 1.97 -6.06 11.15
CA GLY A 86 1.66 -5.70 12.51
C GLY A 86 2.74 -6.19 13.48
N ALA A 87 2.99 -5.44 14.53
CA ALA A 87 3.87 -5.80 15.61
C ALA A 87 3.39 -5.21 16.94
N TYR A 88 3.61 -5.92 18.04
CA TYR A 88 3.30 -5.45 19.38
C TYR A 88 4.57 -5.06 20.12
N SER A 89 4.50 -3.97 20.85
CA SER A 89 5.53 -3.53 21.79
C SER A 89 4.95 -3.52 23.21
N PRO A 90 5.67 -4.03 24.24
CA PRO A 90 5.21 -3.99 25.62
C PRO A 90 5.01 -2.56 26.15
N ALA A 91 5.59 -1.55 25.50
CA ALA A 91 5.47 -0.15 25.85
C ALA A 91 4.26 0.56 25.21
N GLU A 92 3.57 -0.10 24.27
CA GLU A 92 2.48 0.49 23.50
C GLU A 92 1.16 -0.24 23.76
N MET A 93 0.07 0.51 23.86
CA MET A 93 -1.27 -0.06 24.05
C MET A 93 -1.86 -0.60 22.74
N ALA A 94 -1.45 -0.05 21.60
CA ALA A 94 -1.96 -0.40 20.30
C ALA A 94 -0.91 -1.18 19.50
N GLU A 95 -1.39 -2.03 18.62
CA GLU A 95 -0.56 -2.64 17.59
C GLU A 95 0.08 -1.56 16.71
N GLN A 96 1.37 -1.73 16.43
CA GLN A 96 2.10 -0.89 15.51
C GLN A 96 2.05 -1.51 14.12
N HIS A 97 1.78 -0.70 13.10
CA HIS A 97 1.72 -1.14 11.73
C HIS A 97 2.85 -0.53 10.91
N ARG A 98 3.51 -1.37 10.11
CA ARG A 98 4.44 -0.92 9.10
C ARG A 98 4.01 -1.46 7.75
N PHE A 99 3.78 -0.57 6.81
CA PHE A 99 3.31 -0.93 5.49
C PHE A 99 4.19 -0.34 4.39
N GLY A 100 4.07 -0.92 3.21
CA GLY A 100 4.79 -0.46 2.03
C GLY A 100 4.55 -1.35 0.83
N VAL A 101 5.40 -1.20 -0.18
CA VAL A 101 5.31 -1.96 -1.42
C VAL A 101 6.58 -2.75 -1.69
N VAL A 102 6.43 -3.96 -2.20
CA VAL A 102 7.53 -4.85 -2.58
C VAL A 102 7.28 -5.48 -3.95
N ALA A 103 8.34 -5.76 -4.69
CA ALA A 103 8.27 -6.52 -5.92
C ALA A 103 8.57 -8.00 -5.65
N ALA A 104 7.63 -8.89 -6.02
CA ALA A 104 7.80 -10.33 -5.84
C ALA A 104 6.94 -11.11 -6.83
N ARG A 105 7.33 -12.37 -7.10
CA ARG A 105 6.57 -13.27 -7.99
C ARG A 105 5.35 -13.89 -7.33
N SER A 106 5.36 -14.01 -6.01
CA SER A 106 4.27 -14.60 -5.23
C SER A 106 4.04 -13.85 -3.93
N SER A 107 2.89 -14.04 -3.32
CA SER A 107 2.53 -13.50 -2.01
C SER A 107 3.51 -13.94 -0.92
N GLN A 108 3.92 -15.20 -0.91
CA GLN A 108 4.89 -15.73 0.06
C GLN A 108 6.26 -15.05 -0.07
N ALA A 109 6.73 -14.83 -1.31
CA ALA A 109 7.98 -14.13 -1.56
C ALA A 109 7.89 -12.64 -1.17
N ALA A 110 6.75 -11.99 -1.42
CA ALA A 110 6.49 -10.61 -1.00
C ALA A 110 6.56 -10.48 0.52
N LYS A 111 5.90 -11.36 1.24
CA LYS A 111 5.91 -11.38 2.70
C LYS A 111 7.31 -11.62 3.26
N ALA A 112 8.04 -12.60 2.74
CA ALA A 112 9.40 -12.89 3.19
C ALA A 112 10.33 -11.69 2.96
N ARG A 113 10.19 -11.00 1.82
CA ARG A 113 10.94 -9.80 1.51
C ARG A 113 10.62 -8.65 2.46
N ALA A 114 9.35 -8.35 2.66
CA ALA A 114 8.91 -7.29 3.56
C ALA A 114 9.42 -7.51 4.99
N LYS A 115 9.30 -8.74 5.52
CA LYS A 115 9.84 -9.09 6.83
C LYS A 115 11.34 -8.83 6.92
N LYS A 116 12.11 -9.25 5.92
CA LYS A 116 13.55 -9.03 5.89
C LYS A 116 13.93 -7.54 5.84
N GLN A 117 13.16 -6.72 5.10
CA GLN A 117 13.46 -5.30 4.93
C GLN A 117 13.03 -4.43 6.12
N TRP A 118 11.91 -4.78 6.76
CA TRP A 118 11.24 -3.86 7.68
C TRP A 118 11.25 -4.28 9.14
N LEU A 119 11.54 -5.55 9.44
CA LEU A 119 11.45 -6.09 10.79
C LEU A 119 12.81 -6.42 11.39
N ASP A 120 13.90 -6.02 10.73
CA ASP A 120 15.24 -6.16 11.30
C ASP A 120 15.36 -5.29 12.56
N GLY A 121 15.48 -5.93 13.73
CA GLY A 121 15.55 -5.27 15.04
C GLY A 121 14.23 -5.09 15.81
N MET A 122 13.09 -5.60 15.34
CA MET A 122 11.84 -5.62 16.11
C MET A 122 11.67 -6.94 16.89
N GLU A 123 11.44 -6.83 18.22
CA GLU A 123 11.50 -8.00 19.14
C GLU A 123 10.37 -9.03 19.00
N GLN A 124 9.23 -8.68 18.45
CA GLN A 124 8.13 -9.64 18.25
C GLN A 124 7.33 -9.33 16.99
N ILE A 125 7.41 -10.25 16.06
CA ILE A 125 6.54 -10.29 14.89
C ILE A 125 5.44 -11.30 15.20
N HIS A 126 4.19 -10.85 15.24
CA HIS A 126 3.10 -11.81 15.34
C HIS A 126 3.01 -12.64 14.07
N LYS A 127 3.03 -13.96 14.26
CA LYS A 127 2.79 -14.94 13.19
C LYS A 127 1.35 -14.90 12.66
N ASP A 128 0.47 -14.21 13.37
CA ASP A 128 -0.97 -14.38 13.29
C ASP A 128 -1.69 -13.36 12.40
N ASP A 129 -0.96 -12.36 11.85
CA ASP A 129 -1.49 -11.41 10.85
C ASP A 129 -1.82 -12.05 9.50
N LEU A 130 -1.89 -13.39 9.50
CA LEU A 130 -2.29 -14.23 8.39
C LEU A 130 -3.59 -14.97 8.67
N HIS A 131 -4.39 -14.52 9.61
CA HIS A 131 -5.75 -14.99 9.58
C HIS A 131 -6.35 -14.51 8.26
N PRO A 132 -6.80 -15.42 7.40
CA PRO A 132 -7.70 -15.02 6.34
C PRO A 132 -8.88 -14.37 7.06
N LEU A 133 -8.91 -13.06 7.08
CA LEU A 133 -10.14 -12.35 7.35
C LEU A 133 -11.16 -13.00 6.45
N ASP A 134 -12.35 -13.26 6.97
CA ASP A 134 -13.46 -13.91 6.31
C ASP A 134 -13.33 -13.83 4.78
N PRO A 135 -13.24 -14.96 4.06
CA PRO A 135 -13.08 -14.96 2.60
C PRO A 135 -14.12 -14.10 1.86
N ASN A 136 -15.16 -13.66 2.56
CA ASN A 136 -16.18 -12.75 2.03
C ASN A 136 -15.83 -11.26 2.25
N THR A 137 -14.84 -10.90 3.06
CA THR A 137 -14.48 -9.48 3.30
C THR A 137 -13.33 -8.98 2.45
N GLY A 138 -12.53 -9.86 1.85
CA GLY A 138 -11.45 -9.49 0.91
C GLY A 138 -10.39 -8.55 1.50
N ILE A 139 -10.28 -8.47 2.83
CA ILE A 139 -9.23 -7.71 3.50
C ILE A 139 -8.07 -8.67 3.76
N ASP A 140 -7.06 -8.54 2.90
CA ASP A 140 -5.81 -9.29 2.97
C ASP A 140 -4.69 -8.26 3.16
N ASP A 141 -3.90 -8.38 4.21
CA ASP A 141 -2.75 -7.50 4.46
C ASP A 141 -1.63 -7.67 3.41
N LEU A 142 -1.86 -8.51 2.44
CA LEU A 142 -0.96 -8.81 1.35
C LEU A 142 -1.72 -8.80 0.03
N LEU A 143 -1.82 -7.63 -0.57
CA LEU A 143 -2.63 -7.41 -1.76
C LEU A 143 -1.76 -7.17 -3.00
N PRO A 144 -2.06 -7.82 -4.15
CA PRO A 144 -1.46 -7.41 -5.41
C PRO A 144 -1.94 -6.01 -5.76
N ILE A 145 -1.01 -5.16 -6.16
CA ILE A 145 -1.37 -3.82 -6.65
C ILE A 145 -1.73 -3.93 -8.12
N ASP A 146 -3.01 -3.89 -8.40
CA ASP A 146 -3.58 -3.83 -9.74
C ASP A 146 -4.78 -2.88 -9.77
N GLY A 147 -5.30 -2.61 -10.94
CA GLY A 147 -6.45 -1.71 -11.14
C GLY A 147 -7.76 -2.44 -11.36
N ASN A 148 -7.92 -3.67 -10.92
CA ASN A 148 -9.12 -4.48 -11.17
C ASN A 148 -9.56 -4.47 -12.64
N GLY A 149 -8.59 -4.56 -13.56
CA GLY A 149 -8.81 -4.54 -14.99
C GLY A 149 -8.85 -3.14 -15.63
N ALA A 150 -8.86 -2.06 -14.86
CA ALA A 150 -8.81 -0.69 -15.40
C ALA A 150 -7.40 -0.27 -15.81
N TRP A 151 -6.40 -0.78 -15.12
CA TRP A 151 -4.97 -0.57 -15.38
C TRP A 151 -4.16 -1.70 -14.73
N GLN A 152 -2.90 -1.81 -15.11
CA GLN A 152 -1.97 -2.77 -14.53
C GLN A 152 -0.62 -2.12 -14.27
N VAL A 153 0.09 -2.63 -13.27
CA VAL A 153 1.48 -2.28 -13.00
C VAL A 153 2.39 -3.06 -13.93
N VAL A 154 3.32 -2.37 -14.56
CA VAL A 154 4.41 -2.96 -15.34
C VAL A 154 5.71 -2.71 -14.61
N LEU A 155 6.42 -3.78 -14.29
CA LEU A 155 7.73 -3.76 -13.62
C LEU A 155 8.82 -4.04 -14.64
N THR A 156 9.68 -3.06 -14.90
CA THR A 156 10.82 -3.18 -15.79
C THR A 156 12.10 -3.23 -14.96
N PRO A 157 12.96 -4.28 -15.09
CA PRO A 157 14.21 -4.33 -14.37
C PRO A 157 15.07 -3.09 -14.64
N ASP A 158 15.59 -2.50 -13.58
CA ASP A 158 16.49 -1.36 -13.64
C ASP A 158 17.59 -1.49 -12.59
N ASN A 159 18.74 -1.97 -13.03
CA ASN A 159 19.92 -2.15 -12.15
C ASN A 159 20.54 -0.83 -11.65
N ALA A 160 20.13 0.30 -12.20
CA ALA A 160 20.60 1.63 -11.79
C ALA A 160 19.67 2.28 -10.76
N SER A 161 18.43 1.82 -10.65
CA SER A 161 17.48 2.34 -9.68
C SER A 161 17.71 1.69 -8.32
N SER A 162 18.28 2.44 -7.39
CA SER A 162 18.03 2.17 -5.97
C SER A 162 16.54 2.27 -5.71
N SER A 163 15.98 1.41 -4.85
CA SER A 163 14.60 1.57 -4.37
C SER A 163 14.36 3.01 -3.98
N SER A 164 13.25 3.60 -4.43
CA SER A 164 12.85 4.92 -3.94
C SER A 164 12.82 4.88 -2.42
N PRO A 165 13.35 5.89 -1.72
CA PRO A 165 13.31 5.91 -0.26
C PRO A 165 11.85 5.74 0.20
N ASP A 166 11.64 5.08 1.36
CA ASP A 166 10.30 4.89 1.95
C ASP A 166 9.71 6.18 2.54
N THR A 167 10.31 7.31 2.24
CA THR A 167 9.84 8.64 2.66
C THR A 167 8.70 9.10 1.77
N PRO A 168 7.66 9.75 2.34
CA PRO A 168 6.59 10.35 1.55
C PRO A 168 7.09 11.53 0.72
N ASP A 169 6.51 11.73 -0.47
CA ASP A 169 6.72 12.94 -1.27
C ASP A 169 6.07 14.16 -0.61
N TRP A 170 5.00 13.93 0.18
CA TRP A 170 4.31 14.94 0.96
C TRP A 170 3.68 14.32 2.20
N TYR A 171 3.62 15.07 3.30
CA TYR A 171 2.91 14.72 4.54
C TYR A 171 2.31 15.97 5.18
N GLY A 172 1.21 15.82 5.90
CA GLY A 172 0.51 16.90 6.60
C GLY A 172 -0.97 16.57 6.81
N TYR A 173 -1.82 17.58 6.82
CA TYR A 173 -3.27 17.44 6.96
C TYR A 173 -3.94 18.15 5.79
N TRP A 174 -4.32 17.38 4.77
CA TRP A 174 -4.92 17.90 3.56
C TRP A 174 -6.36 17.40 3.40
N VAL A 175 -7.32 18.23 3.81
CA VAL A 175 -8.75 17.90 3.68
C VAL A 175 -9.14 17.83 2.21
N ILE A 176 -9.79 16.76 1.82
CA ILE A 176 -10.20 16.51 0.44
C ILE A 176 -11.72 16.38 0.31
#